data_e8f6e161373d9da76e5f28a4a07aa54c
#
_entry.id   e8f6e161373d9da76e5f28a4a07aa54c
#
_cell.length_a   1.000
_cell.length_b   1.000
_cell.length_c   1.000
_cell.angle_alpha   90.00
_cell.angle_beta   90.00
_cell.angle_gamma   90.00
#
_symmetry.space_group_name_H-M   'P 1'
#
loop_
_entity.id
_entity.type
_entity.pdbx_description
1 polymer ?
#
loop_
_entity_poly.entity_id
_entity_poly.type
_entity_poly.pdbx_seq_one_letter_code
_entity_poly.pdbx_strand_id
1 'polypeptide(L)'
;AQVVAKYGFGVADATVVSPYAGVRYTQNNMGGYTEQATSSVTAPLTYSALNTNATTVLAGAIATYKGVPQTTLFASAGVESDTNTSNGSLSATGVSGLTPVSFNSNPVKTRPTASVGAYYDIEKNQRLGVTGIYRQEAYQATQTTTVMATYTIGL
;
A
#
# COMPACT_ATOMS: atom_id res chain seq x y z
N ALA A 1 -3.71 -7.98 -8.09
CA ALA A 1 -5.08 -7.68 -8.52
C ALA A 1 -5.85 -7.01 -7.39
N GLN A 2 -6.78 -6.09 -7.72
CA GLN A 2 -7.63 -5.43 -6.73
C GLN A 2 -9.00 -5.15 -7.34
N VAL A 3 -10.05 -5.35 -6.54
CA VAL A 3 -11.44 -4.99 -6.85
C VAL A 3 -12.00 -4.20 -5.69
N VAL A 4 -12.61 -3.02 -5.96
CA VAL A 4 -13.23 -2.16 -4.96
C VAL A 4 -14.60 -1.71 -5.46
N ALA A 5 -15.61 -1.86 -4.62
CA ALA A 5 -16.93 -1.28 -4.79
C ALA A 5 -17.05 0.00 -3.93
N LYS A 6 -17.63 1.05 -4.51
CA LYS A 6 -17.85 2.34 -3.83
C LYS A 6 -19.19 2.90 -4.27
N TYR A 7 -19.93 3.49 -3.32
CA TYR A 7 -21.19 4.19 -3.60
C TYR A 7 -21.23 5.53 -2.85
N GLY A 8 -21.66 6.59 -3.55
CA GLY A 8 -21.72 7.95 -3.00
C GLY A 8 -23.12 8.34 -2.52
N PHE A 9 -23.23 8.83 -1.30
CA PHE A 9 -24.42 9.39 -0.69
C PHE A 9 -24.26 10.90 -0.49
N GLY A 10 -25.19 11.70 -1.00
CA GLY A 10 -25.31 13.11 -0.61
C GLY A 10 -25.82 13.21 0.83
N VAL A 11 -25.00 13.72 1.73
CA VAL A 11 -25.36 13.84 3.16
C VAL A 11 -25.68 15.27 3.59
N ALA A 12 -25.20 16.25 2.82
CA ALA A 12 -25.51 17.67 2.98
C ALA A 12 -25.25 18.40 1.66
N ASP A 13 -25.59 19.68 1.59
CA ASP A 13 -25.28 20.52 0.44
C ASP A 13 -23.78 20.48 0.16
N ALA A 14 -23.42 20.21 -1.10
CA ALA A 14 -22.05 20.08 -1.58
C ALA A 14 -21.20 18.98 -0.90
N THR A 15 -21.79 18.10 -0.08
CA THR A 15 -21.09 17.05 0.66
C THR A 15 -21.56 15.67 0.22
N VAL A 16 -20.61 14.83 -0.21
CA VAL A 16 -20.84 13.43 -0.55
C VAL A 16 -19.96 12.55 0.32
N VAL A 17 -20.54 11.54 0.93
CA VAL A 17 -19.82 10.47 1.64
C VAL A 17 -19.92 9.18 0.83
N SER A 18 -18.79 8.57 0.58
CA SER A 18 -18.68 7.38 -0.26
C SER A 18 -18.04 6.25 0.54
N PRO A 19 -18.82 5.38 1.19
CA PRO A 19 -18.29 4.13 1.72
C PRO A 19 -17.75 3.25 0.59
N TYR A 20 -16.70 2.50 0.90
CA TYR A 20 -16.10 1.55 -0.02
C TYR A 20 -15.73 0.25 0.70
N ALA A 21 -15.74 -0.83 -0.04
CA ALA A 21 -15.21 -2.12 0.38
C ALA A 21 -14.56 -2.83 -0.81
N GLY A 22 -13.56 -3.65 -0.55
CA GLY A 22 -12.88 -4.36 -1.62
C GLY A 22 -11.94 -5.45 -1.13
N VAL A 23 -11.34 -6.11 -2.12
CA VAL A 23 -10.33 -7.16 -1.89
C VAL A 23 -9.14 -6.89 -2.80
N ARG A 24 -7.95 -7.04 -2.25
CA ARG A 24 -6.68 -6.96 -2.95
C ARG A 24 -5.90 -8.25 -2.76
N TYR A 25 -5.42 -8.82 -3.86
CA TYR A 25 -4.46 -9.92 -3.85
C TYR A 25 -3.10 -9.40 -4.32
N THR A 26 -2.08 -9.65 -3.52
CA THR A 26 -0.69 -9.29 -3.81
C THR A 26 0.15 -10.55 -3.77
N GLN A 27 1.03 -10.70 -4.74
CA GLN A 27 2.01 -11.78 -4.81
C GLN A 27 3.36 -11.20 -5.18
N ASN A 28 4.38 -11.61 -4.46
CA ASN A 28 5.78 -11.29 -4.71
C ASN A 28 6.58 -12.59 -4.86
N ASN A 29 7.31 -12.71 -5.97
CA ASN A 29 8.17 -13.84 -6.24
C ASN A 29 9.60 -13.35 -6.44
N MET A 30 10.52 -13.81 -5.63
CA MET A 30 11.93 -13.57 -5.77
C MET A 30 12.61 -14.90 -6.07
N GLY A 31 13.30 -14.99 -7.22
CA GLY A 31 14.04 -16.19 -7.62
C GLY A 31 15.20 -16.49 -6.66
N GLY A 32 15.50 -17.79 -6.48
CA GLY A 32 16.74 -18.19 -5.82
C GLY A 32 17.95 -17.85 -6.68
N TYR A 33 19.10 -17.71 -6.05
CA TYR A 33 20.37 -17.50 -6.75
C TYR A 33 21.53 -18.17 -6.02
N THR A 34 22.61 -18.43 -6.74
CA THR A 34 23.86 -18.95 -6.20
C THR A 34 24.97 -17.92 -6.39
N GLU A 35 25.70 -17.64 -5.33
CA GLU A 35 26.88 -16.79 -5.40
C GLU A 35 27.99 -17.48 -6.21
N GLN A 36 28.78 -16.70 -6.93
CA GLN A 36 29.94 -17.23 -7.62
C GLN A 36 31.18 -17.20 -6.73
N ALA A 37 31.95 -18.26 -6.71
CA ALA A 37 33.22 -18.28 -6.02
C ALA A 37 34.18 -17.29 -6.68
N THR A 38 34.82 -16.45 -5.87
CA THR A 38 35.86 -15.48 -6.27
C THR A 38 37.00 -15.54 -5.27
N SER A 39 38.07 -14.79 -5.49
CA SER A 39 39.15 -14.66 -4.51
C SER A 39 38.68 -14.13 -3.15
N SER A 40 37.57 -13.39 -3.11
CA SER A 40 36.97 -12.83 -1.89
C SER A 40 35.81 -13.67 -1.34
N VAL A 41 35.22 -14.56 -2.14
CA VAL A 41 34.12 -15.44 -1.76
C VAL A 41 34.60 -16.88 -1.86
N THR A 42 35.07 -17.43 -0.73
CA THR A 42 35.61 -18.77 -0.62
C THR A 42 34.57 -19.85 -0.33
N ALA A 43 33.40 -19.47 0.17
CA ALA A 43 32.27 -20.36 0.47
C ALA A 43 30.98 -19.76 -0.14
N PRO A 44 30.73 -19.96 -1.44
CA PRO A 44 29.53 -19.41 -2.08
C PRO A 44 28.26 -20.03 -1.52
N LEU A 45 27.26 -19.20 -1.28
CA LEU A 45 25.95 -19.62 -0.78
C LEU A 45 24.95 -19.75 -1.92
N THR A 46 24.06 -20.73 -1.79
CA THR A 46 22.88 -20.86 -2.64
C THR A 46 21.64 -20.48 -1.84
N TYR A 47 20.95 -19.44 -2.28
CA TYR A 47 19.73 -18.91 -1.66
C TYR A 47 18.50 -19.49 -2.33
N SER A 48 17.53 -19.91 -1.50
CA SER A 48 16.26 -20.40 -2.02
C SER A 48 15.40 -19.27 -2.58
N ALA A 49 14.47 -19.59 -3.48
CA ALA A 49 13.44 -18.67 -3.91
C ALA A 49 12.56 -18.24 -2.70
N LEU A 50 12.16 -16.97 -2.66
CA LEU A 50 11.24 -16.43 -1.66
C LEU A 50 9.95 -16.03 -2.36
N ASN A 51 8.85 -16.66 -1.95
CA ASN A 51 7.52 -16.34 -2.45
C ASN A 51 6.65 -15.86 -1.29
N THR A 52 6.03 -14.71 -1.45
CA THR A 52 5.08 -14.16 -0.47
C THR A 52 3.77 -13.81 -1.17
N ASN A 53 2.65 -14.05 -0.51
CA ASN A 53 1.35 -13.61 -0.97
C ASN A 53 0.49 -13.11 0.18
N ALA A 54 -0.46 -12.24 -0.14
CA ALA A 54 -1.44 -11.75 0.82
C ALA A 54 -2.77 -11.48 0.11
N THR A 55 -3.86 -11.88 0.76
CA THR A 55 -5.21 -11.45 0.43
C THR A 55 -5.65 -10.45 1.48
N THR A 56 -5.89 -9.21 1.06
CA THR A 56 -6.25 -8.09 1.94
C THR A 56 -7.70 -7.69 1.67
N VAL A 57 -8.52 -7.67 2.70
CA VAL A 57 -9.83 -7.02 2.68
C VAL A 57 -9.62 -5.56 3.08
N LEU A 58 -10.28 -4.65 2.37
CA LEU A 58 -10.23 -3.21 2.65
C LEU A 58 -11.63 -2.64 2.75
N ALA A 59 -11.84 -1.75 3.70
CA ALA A 59 -13.10 -1.04 3.89
C ALA A 59 -12.85 0.35 4.48
N GLY A 60 -13.74 1.29 4.15
CA GLY A 60 -13.61 2.67 4.64
C GLY A 60 -14.65 3.59 4.04
N ALA A 61 -14.44 4.89 4.21
CA ALA A 61 -15.28 5.91 3.62
C ALA A 61 -14.42 7.11 3.16
N ILE A 62 -14.89 7.77 2.11
CA ILE A 62 -14.34 9.01 1.59
C ILE A 62 -15.42 10.09 1.70
N ALA A 63 -15.13 11.19 2.36
CA ALA A 63 -15.96 12.39 2.35
C ALA A 63 -15.37 13.38 1.34
N THR A 64 -16.23 13.98 0.51
CA THR A 64 -15.85 15.01 -0.47
C THR A 64 -16.77 16.21 -0.29
N TYR A 65 -16.18 17.41 -0.20
CA TYR A 65 -16.90 18.67 -0.06
C TYR A 65 -16.54 19.63 -1.20
N LYS A 66 -17.56 20.19 -1.86
CA LYS A 66 -17.45 21.10 -3.00
C LYS A 66 -18.20 22.43 -2.79
N GLY A 67 -18.36 22.87 -1.54
CA GLY A 67 -19.05 24.11 -1.19
C GLY A 67 -18.21 25.38 -1.40
N VAL A 68 -16.94 25.28 -1.74
CA VAL A 68 -16.08 26.41 -2.07
C VAL A 68 -15.85 26.43 -3.58
N PRO A 69 -16.05 27.57 -4.26
CA PRO A 69 -15.82 27.67 -5.72
C PRO A 69 -14.42 27.16 -6.11
N GLN A 70 -14.34 26.45 -7.22
CA GLN A 70 -13.10 25.89 -7.78
C GLN A 70 -12.33 24.96 -6.83
N THR A 71 -12.85 24.67 -5.63
CA THR A 71 -12.15 23.88 -4.62
C THR A 71 -12.92 22.60 -4.30
N THR A 72 -12.20 21.48 -4.28
CA THR A 72 -12.70 20.21 -3.78
C THR A 72 -11.84 19.79 -2.58
N LEU A 73 -12.46 19.69 -1.42
CA LEU A 73 -11.83 19.12 -0.23
C LEU A 73 -12.21 17.65 -0.12
N PHE A 74 -11.30 16.81 0.35
CA PHE A 74 -11.62 15.44 0.64
C PHE A 74 -10.88 14.92 1.87
N ALA A 75 -11.50 13.97 2.54
CA ALA A 75 -10.89 13.20 3.62
C ALA A 75 -11.32 11.74 3.50
N SER A 76 -10.46 10.81 3.85
CA SER A 76 -10.79 9.40 3.91
C SER A 76 -10.26 8.75 5.17
N ALA A 77 -10.98 7.74 5.64
CA ALA A 77 -10.52 6.85 6.69
C ALA A 77 -10.94 5.43 6.34
N GLY A 78 -10.08 4.47 6.64
CA GLY A 78 -10.33 3.07 6.33
C GLY A 78 -9.41 2.13 7.08
N VAL A 79 -9.62 0.86 6.84
CA VAL A 79 -8.84 -0.24 7.40
C VAL A 79 -8.55 -1.26 6.30
N GLU A 80 -7.35 -1.79 6.32
CA GLU A 80 -6.92 -2.94 5.54
C GLU A 80 -6.66 -4.11 6.48
N SER A 81 -7.14 -5.31 6.16
CA SER A 81 -6.92 -6.50 6.96
C SER A 81 -6.52 -7.69 6.09
N ASP A 82 -5.37 -8.29 6.38
CA ASP A 82 -4.89 -9.48 5.69
C ASP A 82 -5.59 -10.72 6.23
N THR A 83 -6.35 -11.39 5.38
CA THR A 83 -7.10 -12.61 5.73
C THR A 83 -6.29 -13.88 5.50
N ASN A 84 -5.40 -13.83 4.52
CA ASN A 84 -4.47 -14.91 4.19
C ASN A 84 -3.12 -14.29 3.82
N THR A 85 -2.07 -14.68 4.54
CA THR A 85 -0.71 -14.17 4.34
C THR A 85 0.26 -15.34 4.36
N SER A 86 1.02 -15.51 3.28
CA SER A 86 2.15 -16.42 3.24
C SER A 86 3.44 -15.59 3.26
N ASN A 87 4.17 -15.71 4.36
CA ASN A 87 5.50 -15.14 4.52
C ASN A 87 6.52 -16.24 4.30
N GLY A 88 7.22 -16.21 3.19
CA GLY A 88 8.29 -17.16 2.93
C GLY A 88 9.40 -17.12 3.99
N SER A 89 10.24 -18.11 4.01
CA SER A 89 11.49 -18.14 4.78
C SER A 89 12.66 -17.98 3.85
N LEU A 90 13.63 -17.17 4.25
CA LEU A 90 14.94 -17.10 3.60
C LEU A 90 15.77 -18.27 4.09
N SER A 91 16.23 -19.11 3.18
CA SER A 91 17.17 -20.18 3.47
C SER A 91 18.35 -20.11 2.52
N ALA A 92 19.52 -20.49 3.02
CA ALA A 92 20.72 -20.62 2.22
C ALA A 92 21.42 -21.96 2.53
N THR A 93 22.12 -22.49 1.54
CA THR A 93 22.97 -23.69 1.65
C THR A 93 24.37 -23.35 1.14
N GLY A 94 25.36 -24.15 1.46
CA GLY A 94 26.77 -23.96 1.09
C GLY A 94 27.72 -23.97 2.27
N VAL A 95 27.21 -23.68 3.48
CA VAL A 95 27.94 -23.76 4.73
C VAL A 95 27.09 -24.51 5.77
N SER A 96 27.71 -25.33 6.60
CA SER A 96 27.01 -26.06 7.66
C SER A 96 26.54 -25.11 8.79
N GLY A 97 25.39 -25.41 9.39
CA GLY A 97 24.84 -24.65 10.52
C GLY A 97 23.93 -23.47 10.13
N LEU A 98 23.66 -23.24 8.84
CA LEU A 98 22.69 -22.25 8.41
C LEU A 98 21.27 -22.74 8.71
N THR A 99 20.46 -21.86 9.32
CA THR A 99 19.05 -22.12 9.61
C THR A 99 18.16 -21.16 8.83
N PRO A 100 16.98 -21.61 8.32
CA PRO A 100 16.04 -20.73 7.68
C PRO A 100 15.58 -19.59 8.62
N VAL A 101 15.45 -18.39 8.06
CA VAL A 101 14.96 -17.20 8.78
C VAL A 101 13.63 -16.77 8.18
N SER A 102 12.59 -16.64 9.00
CA SER A 102 11.30 -16.10 8.56
C SER A 102 11.47 -14.67 8.08
N PHE A 103 10.94 -14.36 6.91
CA PHE A 103 10.98 -13.01 6.35
C PHE A 103 10.28 -11.98 7.27
N ASN A 104 9.15 -12.35 7.86
CA ASN A 104 8.50 -11.60 8.91
C ASN A 104 7.73 -12.54 9.84
N SER A 105 8.19 -12.67 11.08
CA SER A 105 7.56 -13.56 12.08
C SER A 105 6.28 -12.98 12.69
N ASN A 106 6.09 -11.64 12.65
CA ASN A 106 4.97 -10.94 13.26
C ASN A 106 4.38 -9.87 12.32
N PRO A 107 3.70 -10.26 11.22
CA PRO A 107 3.09 -9.30 10.32
C PRO A 107 1.91 -8.59 11.00
N VAL A 108 1.82 -7.27 10.82
CA VAL A 108 0.64 -6.51 11.24
C VAL A 108 -0.48 -6.78 10.24
N LYS A 109 -1.47 -7.55 10.67
CA LYS A 109 -2.58 -7.99 9.80
C LYS A 109 -3.60 -6.89 9.54
N THR A 110 -3.91 -6.09 10.55
CA THR A 110 -4.94 -5.03 10.46
C THR A 110 -4.29 -3.67 10.58
N ARG A 111 -4.48 -2.82 9.57
CA ARG A 111 -3.77 -1.55 9.42
C ARG A 111 -4.73 -0.41 9.12
N PRO A 112 -4.71 0.69 9.90
CA PRO A 112 -5.46 1.89 9.57
C PRO A 112 -4.86 2.61 8.37
N THR A 113 -5.74 3.26 7.59
CA THR A 113 -5.39 4.16 6.50
C THR A 113 -6.19 5.45 6.63
N ALA A 114 -5.58 6.58 6.32
CA ALA A 114 -6.27 7.86 6.27
C ALA A 114 -5.68 8.73 5.17
N SER A 115 -6.48 9.59 4.58
CA SER A 115 -5.98 10.65 3.71
C SER A 115 -6.81 11.92 3.85
N VAL A 116 -6.17 13.05 3.60
CA VAL A 116 -6.82 14.35 3.55
C VAL A 116 -6.17 15.19 2.46
N GLY A 117 -6.96 15.97 1.75
CA GLY A 117 -6.41 16.81 0.72
C GLY A 117 -7.40 17.80 0.13
N ALA A 118 -6.87 18.61 -0.77
CA ALA A 118 -7.62 19.60 -1.53
C ALA A 118 -7.16 19.60 -2.98
N TYR A 119 -8.11 19.86 -3.86
CA TYR A 119 -7.86 20.20 -5.27
C TYR A 119 -8.39 21.61 -5.53
N TYR A 120 -7.64 22.38 -6.29
CA TYR A 120 -8.04 23.69 -6.76
C TYR A 120 -8.00 23.71 -8.29
N ASP A 121 -9.14 23.95 -8.92
CA ASP A 121 -9.29 24.06 -10.38
C ASP A 121 -8.94 25.50 -10.77
N ILE A 122 -7.73 25.74 -11.27
CA ILE A 122 -7.25 27.07 -11.70
C ILE A 122 -8.03 27.51 -12.94
N GLU A 123 -8.16 26.59 -13.91
CA GLU A 123 -8.93 26.72 -15.13
C GLU A 123 -9.60 25.38 -15.48
N LYS A 124 -10.41 25.34 -16.54
CA LYS A 124 -11.14 24.14 -16.96
C LYS A 124 -10.26 22.91 -17.16
N ASN A 125 -9.00 23.10 -17.53
CA ASN A 125 -8.04 22.04 -17.83
C ASN A 125 -6.81 22.06 -16.91
N GLN A 126 -6.80 22.88 -15.83
CA GLN A 126 -5.66 22.99 -14.93
C GLN A 126 -6.10 22.79 -13.49
N ARG A 127 -5.44 21.86 -12.80
CA ARG A 127 -5.73 21.53 -11.40
C ARG A 127 -4.46 21.44 -10.57
N LEU A 128 -4.45 22.10 -9.44
CA LEU A 128 -3.47 21.96 -8.39
C LEU A 128 -4.04 21.06 -7.28
N GLY A 129 -3.25 20.14 -6.76
CA GLY A 129 -3.66 19.26 -5.67
C GLY A 129 -2.61 19.17 -4.59
N VAL A 130 -3.07 19.06 -3.34
CA VAL A 130 -2.23 18.69 -2.19
C VAL A 130 -2.93 17.57 -1.43
N THR A 131 -2.19 16.52 -1.14
CA THR A 131 -2.73 15.34 -0.43
C THR A 131 -1.74 14.87 0.63
N GLY A 132 -2.24 14.69 1.85
CA GLY A 132 -1.58 13.97 2.93
C GLY A 132 -2.15 12.55 3.03
N ILE A 133 -1.31 11.55 3.13
CA ILE A 133 -1.68 10.13 3.23
C ILE A 133 -0.98 9.55 4.44
N TYR A 134 -1.73 8.92 5.31
CA TYR A 134 -1.24 8.10 6.42
C TYR A 134 -1.59 6.64 6.17
N ARG A 135 -0.63 5.76 6.32
CA ARG A 135 -0.84 4.31 6.28
C ARG A 135 0.19 3.59 7.15
N GLN A 136 -0.16 2.41 7.58
CA GLN A 136 0.76 1.50 8.23
C GLN A 136 1.20 0.43 7.22
N GLU A 137 2.50 0.18 7.12
CA GLU A 137 3.06 -0.79 6.18
C GLU A 137 2.76 -2.23 6.62
N ALA A 138 2.51 -3.09 5.62
CA ALA A 138 2.01 -4.44 5.82
C ALA A 138 2.95 -5.36 6.64
N TYR A 139 4.24 -5.18 6.47
CA TYR A 139 5.21 -6.13 7.02
C TYR A 139 6.06 -5.57 8.15
N GLN A 140 5.98 -4.29 8.43
CA GLN A 140 6.94 -3.62 9.30
C GLN A 140 6.31 -2.84 10.45
N ALA A 141 5.08 -2.94 10.79
CA ALA A 141 4.43 -2.11 11.82
C ALA A 141 4.79 -0.59 11.74
N THR A 142 5.51 -0.19 10.67
CA THR A 142 6.00 1.16 10.46
C THR A 142 4.90 2.04 9.93
N GLN A 143 4.72 3.19 10.53
CA GLN A 143 3.78 4.20 10.07
C GLN A 143 4.45 5.06 9.01
N THR A 144 3.77 5.24 7.89
CA THR A 144 4.24 6.09 6.79
C THR A 144 3.28 7.25 6.59
N THR A 145 3.81 8.46 6.60
CA THR A 145 3.08 9.67 6.23
C THR A 145 3.70 10.24 4.98
N THR A 146 2.89 10.40 3.93
CA THR A 146 3.32 10.97 2.65
C THR A 146 2.54 12.24 2.39
N VAL A 147 3.24 13.30 2.00
CA VAL A 147 2.63 14.53 1.48
C VAL A 147 2.98 14.64 0.01
N MET A 148 1.98 14.87 -0.82
CA MET A 148 2.13 14.94 -2.27
C MET A 148 1.46 16.21 -2.78
N ALA A 149 2.18 16.97 -3.60
CA ALA A 149 1.61 18.05 -4.41
C ALA A 149 1.56 17.61 -5.87
N THR A 150 0.47 17.91 -6.55
CA THR A 150 0.24 17.55 -7.96
C THR A 150 -0.22 18.77 -8.74
N TYR A 151 0.26 18.89 -9.95
CA TYR A 151 -0.27 19.83 -10.95
C TYR A 151 -0.63 19.04 -12.19
N THR A 152 -1.89 19.15 -12.62
CA THR A 152 -2.43 18.42 -13.76
C THR A 152 -2.87 19.40 -14.83
N ILE A 153 -2.45 19.15 -16.07
CA ILE A 153 -2.92 19.86 -17.27
C ILE A 153 -3.63 18.84 -18.14
N GLY A 154 -4.90 19.10 -18.46
CA GLY A 154 -5.65 18.35 -19.49
C GLY A 154 -5.32 18.93 -20.86
N LEU A 155 -5.03 18.08 -21.82
CA LEU A 155 -4.82 18.42 -23.24
C LEU A 155 -6.11 18.21 -24.03
#